data_99c91f08373ba6eb58ce80985fd81c36
#
_entry.id   99c91f08373ba6eb58ce80985fd81c36
#
_cell.length_a   1.000
_cell.length_b   1.000
_cell.length_c   1.000
_cell.angle_alpha   90.00
_cell.angle_beta   90.00
_cell.angle_gamma   90.00
#
_symmetry.space_group_name_H-M   'P 1'
#
loop_
_entity.id
_entity.type
_entity.pdbx_description
1 polymer ?
#
loop_
_entity_poly.entity_id
_entity_poly.type
_entity_poly.pdbx_seq_one_letter_code
_entity_poly.pdbx_strand_id
1 'polypeptide(L)'
;MRLYMQYLKIFLKDRLLTFSFLIFFMFCFYELLSMYFQWPDLMMTPLEVTLKLSQYVFIYFLAAGYLFFVKGKRVLMEEAAAVTTAGKKGAHYLAQFLALLSIILLLSICLLVYNIVVFKIILKQYDNTEKGFDYILHICKCIFVYIMLVAELAGLIGASVSRINNRMIHYGIILGVIFISGSYMEKIVNILMDTVGINLFQFEDWFDIFPINLDFELNPAFGFSVLPYKIGILMFWIALFCGNIAIWFKLKKRGLYIVLAGTVCVASLFVYTAPASKVEMDNSPEGSAMHDMYYYAGREVKEKEADFRIEQYDMDLQIRNQLKSVVKMQLSDPELQQYDFTLYHDYKINSVKNQDGEELEFHQESDYFSVKKGTQPTKELQVAYKGAAKACYANQQGIYLPGDFQYYPIAGILKLADSENGMLNRQFLKEETKFDVKVQYQRKVFSNLKEKEKNHFVGSSNGLTLAAGMMKETGDGNNKIIYPTYESMELKHYQNTLRLLAENGYQNCTFTVVPNMNQGGTFTHVSEKQIISVVPFFVGKGFERDWIDMLKAGKDEA
;
A
#
# COMPACT_ATOMS: atom_id res chain seq x y z
N MET A 1 -39.71 -2.70 6.06
CA MET A 1 -39.47 -4.15 6.23
C MET A 1 -40.27 -5.02 5.26
N ARG A 2 -41.63 -4.91 5.13
CA ARG A 2 -42.39 -5.77 4.21
C ARG A 2 -41.96 -5.68 2.73
N LEU A 3 -41.71 -4.48 2.20
CA LEU A 3 -41.26 -4.26 0.81
C LEU A 3 -39.87 -4.90 0.56
N TYR A 4 -38.94 -4.73 1.47
CA TYR A 4 -37.61 -5.36 1.40
C TYR A 4 -37.72 -6.89 1.30
N MET A 5 -38.52 -7.53 2.18
CA MET A 5 -38.75 -8.97 2.15
C MET A 5 -39.41 -9.44 0.85
N GLN A 6 -40.28 -8.62 0.25
CA GLN A 6 -40.86 -8.92 -1.06
C GLN A 6 -39.81 -8.92 -2.18
N TYR A 7 -38.92 -7.91 -2.23
CA TYR A 7 -37.86 -7.86 -3.22
C TYR A 7 -36.82 -8.98 -3.02
N LEU A 8 -36.48 -9.28 -1.78
CA LEU A 8 -35.61 -10.43 -1.48
C LEU A 8 -36.25 -11.75 -1.95
N LYS A 9 -37.57 -11.94 -1.72
CA LYS A 9 -38.31 -13.08 -2.25
C LYS A 9 -38.36 -13.11 -3.77
N ILE A 10 -38.46 -11.96 -4.45
CA ILE A 10 -38.40 -11.87 -5.92
C ILE A 10 -37.05 -12.37 -6.40
N PHE A 11 -35.95 -11.92 -5.80
CA PHE A 11 -34.60 -12.39 -6.15
C PHE A 11 -34.49 -13.91 -5.95
N LEU A 12 -34.86 -14.42 -4.77
CA LEU A 12 -34.71 -15.84 -4.41
C LEU A 12 -35.70 -16.79 -5.12
N LYS A 13 -36.86 -16.29 -5.61
CA LYS A 13 -37.80 -17.10 -6.39
C LYS A 13 -37.56 -17.05 -7.89
N ASP A 14 -36.80 -16.08 -8.35
CA ASP A 14 -36.43 -15.98 -9.76
C ASP A 14 -35.37 -17.04 -10.10
N ARG A 15 -35.76 -18.00 -10.93
CA ARG A 15 -34.90 -19.15 -11.29
C ARG A 15 -33.57 -18.69 -11.92
N LEU A 16 -33.61 -17.65 -12.76
CA LEU A 16 -32.38 -17.16 -13.43
C LEU A 16 -31.44 -16.50 -12.42
N LEU A 17 -31.94 -15.58 -11.59
CA LEU A 17 -31.11 -14.88 -10.61
C LEU A 17 -30.57 -15.83 -9.54
N THR A 18 -31.42 -16.70 -8.98
CA THR A 18 -30.99 -17.65 -7.94
C THR A 18 -30.02 -18.69 -8.48
N PHE A 19 -30.29 -19.28 -9.65
CA PHE A 19 -29.44 -20.29 -10.23
C PHE A 19 -28.09 -19.71 -10.68
N SER A 20 -28.11 -18.52 -11.32
CA SER A 20 -26.86 -17.83 -11.66
C SER A 20 -26.04 -17.45 -10.42
N PHE A 21 -26.69 -17.04 -9.33
CA PHE A 21 -25.98 -16.76 -8.07
C PHE A 21 -25.35 -18.02 -7.48
N LEU A 22 -26.07 -19.13 -7.47
CA LEU A 22 -25.53 -20.39 -6.98
C LEU A 22 -24.34 -20.88 -7.81
N ILE A 23 -24.43 -20.80 -9.14
CA ILE A 23 -23.30 -21.14 -10.03
C ILE A 23 -22.11 -20.23 -9.74
N PHE A 24 -22.34 -18.92 -9.66
CA PHE A 24 -21.29 -17.95 -9.38
C PHE A 24 -20.67 -18.17 -8.00
N PHE A 25 -21.49 -18.45 -7.00
CA PHE A 25 -21.03 -18.80 -5.66
C PHE A 25 -20.14 -20.06 -5.67
N MET A 26 -20.60 -21.12 -6.35
CA MET A 26 -19.83 -22.36 -6.51
C MET A 26 -18.51 -22.12 -7.27
N PHE A 27 -18.51 -21.28 -8.30
CA PHE A 27 -17.31 -20.87 -9.01
C PHE A 27 -16.31 -20.18 -8.08
N CYS A 28 -16.74 -19.17 -7.29
CA CYS A 28 -15.86 -18.50 -6.33
C CYS A 28 -15.22 -19.49 -5.35
N PHE A 29 -16.00 -20.43 -4.81
CA PHE A 29 -15.48 -21.43 -3.86
C PHE A 29 -14.62 -22.49 -4.54
N TYR A 30 -14.90 -22.85 -5.78
CA TYR A 30 -14.04 -23.73 -6.56
C TYR A 30 -12.63 -23.13 -6.76
N GLU A 31 -12.54 -21.87 -7.18
CA GLU A 31 -11.27 -21.16 -7.33
C GLU A 31 -10.48 -21.12 -6.02
N LEU A 32 -11.15 -20.77 -4.93
CA LEU A 32 -10.52 -20.72 -3.60
C LEU A 32 -10.02 -22.10 -3.12
N LEU A 33 -10.79 -23.15 -3.33
CA LEU A 33 -10.40 -24.51 -2.94
C LEU A 33 -9.30 -25.06 -3.85
N SER A 34 -9.39 -24.82 -5.15
CA SER A 34 -8.37 -25.24 -6.13
C SER A 34 -6.99 -24.70 -5.76
N MET A 35 -6.91 -23.41 -5.42
CA MET A 35 -5.64 -22.77 -5.03
C MET A 35 -5.15 -23.24 -3.67
N TYR A 36 -6.04 -23.48 -2.71
CA TYR A 36 -5.65 -24.05 -1.42
C TYR A 36 -4.98 -25.41 -1.55
N PHE A 37 -5.49 -26.27 -2.46
CA PHE A 37 -4.88 -27.58 -2.71
C PHE A 37 -3.58 -27.52 -3.51
N GLN A 38 -3.40 -26.50 -4.35
CA GLN A 38 -2.17 -26.32 -5.14
C GLN A 38 -1.03 -25.71 -4.30
N TRP A 39 -1.34 -24.79 -3.39
CA TRP A 39 -0.36 -24.00 -2.61
C TRP A 39 -0.77 -23.93 -1.14
N PRO A 40 -0.76 -25.08 -0.41
CA PRO A 40 -1.25 -25.13 0.97
C PRO A 40 -0.39 -24.34 1.96
N ASP A 41 0.85 -24.03 1.61
CA ASP A 41 1.84 -23.46 2.52
C ASP A 41 1.93 -21.91 2.44
N LEU A 42 1.23 -21.26 1.51
CA LEU A 42 1.27 -19.81 1.36
C LEU A 42 0.16 -19.13 2.16
N MET A 43 0.52 -18.43 3.23
CA MET A 43 -0.40 -17.83 4.20
C MET A 43 -1.46 -16.89 3.58
N MET A 44 -1.13 -16.21 2.50
CA MET A 44 -1.99 -15.15 1.94
C MET A 44 -2.63 -15.54 0.61
N THR A 45 -2.30 -16.67 0.06
CA THR A 45 -2.92 -17.16 -1.18
C THR A 45 -4.45 -17.12 -1.15
N PRO A 46 -5.14 -17.50 -0.05
CA PRO A 46 -6.60 -17.41 -0.01
C PRO A 46 -7.14 -15.98 -0.19
N LEU A 47 -6.49 -14.98 0.42
CA LEU A 47 -6.88 -13.58 0.27
C LEU A 47 -6.56 -13.08 -1.13
N GLU A 48 -5.39 -13.39 -1.67
CA GLU A 48 -4.99 -13.05 -3.03
C GLU A 48 -6.01 -13.55 -4.05
N VAL A 49 -6.36 -14.84 -4.01
CA VAL A 49 -7.37 -15.41 -4.90
C VAL A 49 -8.73 -14.74 -4.70
N THR A 50 -9.12 -14.47 -3.44
CA THR A 50 -10.36 -13.74 -3.16
C THR A 50 -10.35 -12.35 -3.81
N LEU A 51 -9.23 -11.65 -3.79
CA LEU A 51 -9.11 -10.32 -4.41
C LEU A 51 -9.09 -10.40 -5.94
N LYS A 52 -8.48 -11.43 -6.52
CA LYS A 52 -8.56 -11.73 -7.97
C LYS A 52 -10.00 -11.97 -8.42
N LEU A 53 -10.85 -12.51 -7.55
CA LEU A 53 -12.28 -12.67 -7.84
C LEU A 53 -13.04 -11.34 -7.95
N SER A 54 -12.49 -10.22 -7.53
CA SER A 54 -13.18 -8.91 -7.53
C SER A 54 -13.71 -8.51 -8.92
N GLN A 55 -12.99 -8.80 -9.99
CA GLN A 55 -13.45 -8.56 -11.37
C GLN A 55 -14.66 -9.41 -11.72
N TYR A 56 -14.65 -10.68 -11.37
CA TYR A 56 -15.80 -11.58 -11.63
C TYR A 56 -17.00 -11.19 -10.78
N VAL A 57 -16.77 -10.76 -9.53
CA VAL A 57 -17.79 -10.20 -8.64
C VAL A 57 -18.40 -8.96 -9.25
N PHE A 58 -17.60 -8.05 -9.78
CA PHE A 58 -18.07 -6.85 -10.47
C PHE A 58 -18.95 -7.19 -11.68
N ILE A 59 -18.46 -8.03 -12.59
CA ILE A 59 -19.20 -8.45 -13.80
C ILE A 59 -20.52 -9.12 -13.41
N TYR A 60 -20.48 -10.02 -12.44
CA TYR A 60 -21.68 -10.71 -11.97
C TYR A 60 -22.72 -9.74 -11.40
N PHE A 61 -22.34 -8.86 -10.47
CA PHE A 61 -23.28 -7.94 -9.84
C PHE A 61 -23.73 -6.79 -10.76
N LEU A 62 -22.95 -6.44 -11.76
CA LEU A 62 -23.36 -5.53 -12.84
C LEU A 62 -24.54 -6.15 -13.64
N ALA A 63 -24.40 -7.40 -14.07
CA ALA A 63 -25.43 -8.13 -14.79
C ALA A 63 -26.64 -8.47 -13.88
N ALA A 64 -26.41 -8.98 -12.68
CA ALA A 64 -27.45 -9.32 -11.71
C ALA A 64 -28.24 -8.09 -11.26
N GLY A 65 -27.55 -6.97 -10.99
CA GLY A 65 -28.17 -5.69 -10.67
C GLY A 65 -29.08 -5.21 -11.81
N TYR A 66 -28.55 -5.17 -13.04
CA TYR A 66 -29.35 -4.83 -14.22
C TYR A 66 -30.61 -5.70 -14.35
N LEU A 67 -30.46 -7.03 -14.32
CA LEU A 67 -31.58 -7.97 -14.45
C LEU A 67 -32.60 -7.81 -13.32
N PHE A 68 -32.14 -7.65 -12.10
CA PHE A 68 -32.99 -7.51 -10.93
C PHE A 68 -33.84 -6.25 -10.99
N PHE A 69 -33.27 -5.13 -11.41
CA PHE A 69 -34.00 -3.87 -11.57
C PHE A 69 -34.92 -3.89 -12.78
N VAL A 70 -34.56 -4.53 -13.89
CA VAL A 70 -35.47 -4.73 -15.06
C VAL A 70 -36.66 -5.60 -14.66
N LYS A 71 -36.45 -6.67 -13.88
CA LYS A 71 -37.55 -7.53 -13.42
C LYS A 71 -38.49 -6.83 -12.44
N GLY A 72 -37.97 -6.00 -11.56
CA GLY A 72 -38.79 -5.16 -10.69
C GLY A 72 -39.75 -4.27 -11.44
N LYS A 73 -39.35 -3.76 -12.63
CA LYS A 73 -40.27 -3.04 -13.53
C LYS A 73 -41.38 -3.93 -14.12
N ARG A 74 -41.02 -5.12 -14.61
CA ARG A 74 -41.95 -6.02 -15.30
C ARG A 74 -43.04 -6.61 -14.40
N VAL A 75 -42.77 -6.76 -13.10
CA VAL A 75 -43.73 -7.35 -12.14
C VAL A 75 -44.78 -6.35 -11.70
N LEU A 76 -44.96 -5.21 -12.44
CA LEU A 76 -45.97 -4.18 -12.18
C LEU A 76 -45.91 -3.54 -10.78
N MET A 77 -44.83 -3.81 -10.02
CA MET A 77 -44.67 -3.23 -8.69
C MET A 77 -44.47 -1.72 -8.73
N GLU A 78 -43.97 -1.17 -9.86
CA GLU A 78 -43.84 0.27 -10.07
C GLU A 78 -45.22 0.93 -10.35
N GLU A 79 -46.09 0.26 -11.08
CA GLU A 79 -47.46 0.75 -11.33
C GLU A 79 -48.32 0.68 -10.07
N ALA A 80 -48.24 -0.44 -9.33
CA ALA A 80 -48.89 -0.56 -8.03
C ALA A 80 -48.35 0.48 -7.02
N ALA A 81 -47.05 0.79 -7.05
CA ALA A 81 -46.46 1.86 -6.24
C ALA A 81 -46.86 3.28 -6.72
N ALA A 82 -47.12 3.46 -8.03
CA ALA A 82 -47.54 4.72 -8.59
C ALA A 82 -48.98 5.09 -8.21
N VAL A 83 -49.83 4.08 -8.05
CA VAL A 83 -51.26 4.26 -7.70
C VAL A 83 -51.45 4.54 -6.20
N THR A 84 -50.55 3.99 -5.35
CA THR A 84 -50.76 4.01 -3.90
C THR A 84 -50.36 5.28 -3.17
N THR A 85 -49.47 6.11 -3.65
CA THR A 85 -49.17 7.50 -3.18
C THR A 85 -47.87 8.03 -3.78
N ALA A 86 -47.84 9.26 -4.25
CA ALA A 86 -46.69 9.94 -4.87
C ALA A 86 -45.44 10.03 -3.97
N GLY A 87 -45.52 9.70 -2.68
CA GLY A 87 -44.43 9.73 -1.72
C GLY A 87 -43.69 8.41 -1.51
N LYS A 88 -44.17 7.29 -2.05
CA LYS A 88 -43.62 5.94 -1.74
C LYS A 88 -42.74 5.32 -2.84
N LYS A 89 -42.61 5.97 -4.01
CA LYS A 89 -41.76 5.45 -5.11
C LYS A 89 -40.32 5.21 -4.64
N GLY A 90 -39.73 6.16 -3.91
CA GLY A 90 -38.38 6.02 -3.37
C GLY A 90 -38.20 4.87 -2.40
N ALA A 91 -39.25 4.48 -1.64
CA ALA A 91 -39.17 3.36 -0.71
C ALA A 91 -39.09 2.00 -1.44
N HIS A 92 -39.68 1.87 -2.63
CA HIS A 92 -39.57 0.66 -3.45
C HIS A 92 -38.13 0.45 -3.96
N TYR A 93 -37.52 1.51 -4.49
CA TYR A 93 -36.14 1.44 -4.99
C TYR A 93 -35.14 1.19 -3.88
N LEU A 94 -35.32 1.88 -2.75
CA LEU A 94 -34.48 1.63 -1.57
C LEU A 94 -34.61 0.17 -1.09
N ALA A 95 -35.85 -0.36 -1.05
CA ALA A 95 -36.07 -1.76 -0.65
C ALA A 95 -35.47 -2.76 -1.64
N GLN A 96 -35.52 -2.48 -2.94
CA GLN A 96 -34.90 -3.28 -3.99
C GLN A 96 -33.36 -3.24 -3.87
N PHE A 97 -32.80 -2.04 -3.69
CA PHE A 97 -31.37 -1.88 -3.50
C PHE A 97 -30.88 -2.59 -2.23
N LEU A 98 -31.58 -2.45 -1.10
CA LEU A 98 -31.27 -3.15 0.14
C LEU A 98 -31.35 -4.67 -0.02
N ALA A 99 -32.27 -5.19 -0.84
CA ALA A 99 -32.32 -6.62 -1.13
C ALA A 99 -31.09 -7.10 -1.92
N LEU A 100 -30.63 -6.33 -2.92
CA LEU A 100 -29.40 -6.62 -3.64
C LEU A 100 -28.17 -6.54 -2.72
N LEU A 101 -28.09 -5.49 -1.90
CA LEU A 101 -27.03 -5.31 -0.92
C LEU A 101 -26.94 -6.49 0.07
N SER A 102 -28.09 -7.08 0.44
CA SER A 102 -28.10 -8.27 1.32
C SER A 102 -27.48 -9.50 0.66
N ILE A 103 -27.63 -9.66 -0.64
CA ILE A 103 -26.99 -10.75 -1.40
C ILE A 103 -25.49 -10.50 -1.53
N ILE A 104 -25.09 -9.27 -1.80
CA ILE A 104 -23.66 -8.85 -1.79
C ILE A 104 -23.04 -9.11 -0.44
N LEU A 105 -23.71 -8.70 0.63
CA LEU A 105 -23.24 -8.91 2.00
C LEU A 105 -23.12 -10.40 2.35
N LEU A 106 -24.07 -11.22 1.92
CA LEU A 106 -23.99 -12.67 2.11
C LEU A 106 -22.72 -13.26 1.47
N LEU A 107 -22.46 -12.94 0.20
CA LEU A 107 -21.25 -13.39 -0.49
C LEU A 107 -19.99 -12.90 0.24
N SER A 108 -19.94 -11.61 0.58
CA SER A 108 -18.78 -11.00 1.26
C SER A 108 -18.51 -11.63 2.62
N ILE A 109 -19.55 -11.94 3.40
CA ILE A 109 -19.42 -12.65 4.68
C ILE A 109 -18.90 -14.08 4.47
N CYS A 110 -19.41 -14.81 3.48
CA CYS A 110 -18.93 -16.15 3.18
C CYS A 110 -17.46 -16.16 2.80
N LEU A 111 -17.02 -15.23 1.94
CA LEU A 111 -15.62 -15.07 1.57
C LEU A 111 -14.75 -14.65 2.76
N LEU A 112 -15.25 -13.77 3.61
CA LEU A 112 -14.58 -13.35 4.84
C LEU A 112 -14.36 -14.52 5.80
N VAL A 113 -15.42 -15.27 6.07
CA VAL A 113 -15.36 -16.46 6.96
C VAL A 113 -14.38 -17.49 6.41
N TYR A 114 -14.42 -17.76 5.10
CA TYR A 114 -13.46 -18.66 4.45
C TYR A 114 -12.02 -18.20 4.68
N ASN A 115 -11.70 -16.96 4.36
CA ASN A 115 -10.35 -16.41 4.52
C ASN A 115 -9.86 -16.46 5.98
N ILE A 116 -10.73 -16.13 6.95
CA ILE A 116 -10.38 -16.17 8.37
C ILE A 116 -10.14 -17.61 8.83
N VAL A 117 -10.96 -18.56 8.37
CA VAL A 117 -10.84 -19.98 8.78
C VAL A 117 -9.54 -20.57 8.21
N VAL A 118 -9.30 -20.41 6.91
CA VAL A 118 -8.09 -20.93 6.27
C VAL A 118 -6.84 -20.26 6.87
N PHE A 119 -6.88 -18.95 7.06
CA PHE A 119 -5.78 -18.24 7.72
C PHE A 119 -5.47 -18.78 9.12
N LYS A 120 -6.49 -19.06 9.95
CA LYS A 120 -6.30 -19.66 11.29
C LYS A 120 -5.73 -21.07 11.23
N ILE A 121 -6.11 -21.87 10.23
CA ILE A 121 -5.57 -23.22 10.03
C ILE A 121 -4.07 -23.12 9.71
N ILE A 122 -3.69 -22.25 8.77
CA ILE A 122 -2.31 -22.03 8.38
C ILE A 122 -1.48 -21.48 9.55
N LEU A 123 -1.99 -20.48 10.28
CA LEU A 123 -1.31 -19.92 11.46
C LEU A 123 -0.97 -20.99 12.51
N LYS A 124 -1.91 -21.92 12.74
CA LYS A 124 -1.69 -23.00 13.70
C LYS A 124 -0.57 -23.95 13.23
N GLN A 125 -0.44 -24.15 11.94
CA GLN A 125 0.58 -24.99 11.33
C GLN A 125 1.99 -24.40 11.51
N TYR A 126 2.11 -23.07 11.51
CA TYR A 126 3.40 -22.34 11.66
C TYR A 126 3.71 -21.86 13.09
N ASP A 127 2.92 -22.29 14.09
CA ASP A 127 3.07 -21.92 15.52
C ASP A 127 3.16 -20.39 15.79
N ASN A 128 2.42 -19.61 15.00
CA ASN A 128 2.53 -18.16 14.93
C ASN A 128 1.26 -17.44 15.41
N THR A 129 0.78 -17.73 16.62
CA THR A 129 -0.53 -17.30 17.13
C THR A 129 -0.62 -15.85 17.60
N GLU A 130 0.50 -15.17 17.86
CA GLU A 130 0.52 -13.89 18.60
C GLU A 130 -0.04 -12.67 17.83
N LYS A 131 -0.09 -12.67 16.51
CA LYS A 131 -0.50 -11.52 15.69
C LYS A 131 -1.74 -11.73 14.81
N GLY A 132 -2.53 -12.75 15.09
CA GLY A 132 -3.69 -13.09 14.27
C GLY A 132 -4.76 -12.00 14.12
N PHE A 133 -4.84 -11.05 15.08
CA PHE A 133 -5.87 -10.01 15.05
C PHE A 133 -5.62 -8.95 13.95
N ASP A 134 -4.39 -8.50 13.79
CA ASP A 134 -4.05 -7.50 12.76
C ASP A 134 -4.31 -8.04 11.35
N TYR A 135 -4.08 -9.32 11.15
CA TYR A 135 -4.41 -10.02 9.91
C TYR A 135 -5.90 -10.09 9.63
N ILE A 136 -6.67 -10.49 10.63
CA ILE A 136 -8.13 -10.55 10.50
C ILE A 136 -8.69 -9.18 10.16
N LEU A 137 -8.19 -8.13 10.80
CA LEU A 137 -8.58 -6.76 10.50
C LEU A 137 -8.21 -6.36 9.06
N HIS A 138 -7.02 -6.78 8.61
CA HIS A 138 -6.57 -6.55 7.25
C HIS A 138 -7.44 -7.28 6.23
N ILE A 139 -7.73 -8.58 6.43
CA ILE A 139 -8.66 -9.37 5.60
C ILE A 139 -10.03 -8.68 5.53
N CYS A 140 -10.57 -8.24 6.69
CA CYS A 140 -11.85 -7.51 6.74
C CYS A 140 -11.82 -6.25 5.87
N LYS A 141 -10.74 -5.46 5.97
CA LYS A 141 -10.57 -4.23 5.20
C LYS A 141 -10.50 -4.50 3.70
N CYS A 142 -9.72 -5.48 3.28
CA CYS A 142 -9.57 -5.85 1.87
C CYS A 142 -10.90 -6.34 1.28
N ILE A 143 -11.60 -7.25 1.94
CA ILE A 143 -12.89 -7.76 1.46
C ILE A 143 -13.95 -6.66 1.44
N PHE A 144 -13.98 -5.79 2.44
CA PHE A 144 -14.90 -4.66 2.44
C PHE A 144 -14.66 -3.73 1.23
N VAL A 145 -13.40 -3.35 0.96
CA VAL A 145 -13.09 -2.41 -0.12
C VAL A 145 -13.20 -3.07 -1.49
N TYR A 146 -12.54 -4.20 -1.70
CA TYR A 146 -12.37 -4.76 -3.05
C TYR A 146 -13.44 -5.79 -3.46
N ILE A 147 -14.23 -6.30 -2.52
CA ILE A 147 -15.34 -7.20 -2.84
C ILE A 147 -16.68 -6.47 -2.65
N MET A 148 -16.93 -5.97 -1.43
CA MET A 148 -18.24 -5.42 -1.09
C MET A 148 -18.51 -4.08 -1.81
N LEU A 149 -17.61 -3.08 -1.72
CA LEU A 149 -17.81 -1.79 -2.38
C LEU A 149 -17.78 -1.91 -3.90
N VAL A 150 -16.95 -2.79 -4.45
CA VAL A 150 -16.89 -3.06 -5.90
C VAL A 150 -18.20 -3.71 -6.39
N ALA A 151 -18.74 -4.69 -5.66
CA ALA A 151 -20.03 -5.30 -5.97
C ALA A 151 -21.19 -4.31 -5.85
N GLU A 152 -21.15 -3.42 -4.83
CA GLU A 152 -22.15 -2.36 -4.66
C GLU A 152 -22.12 -1.38 -5.82
N LEU A 153 -20.95 -0.92 -6.22
CA LEU A 153 -20.77 -0.08 -7.40
C LEU A 153 -21.35 -0.74 -8.67
N ALA A 154 -20.99 -2.00 -8.90
CA ALA A 154 -21.52 -2.78 -10.02
C ALA A 154 -23.05 -2.85 -10.02
N GLY A 155 -23.66 -3.12 -8.85
CA GLY A 155 -25.11 -3.14 -8.66
C GLY A 155 -25.77 -1.79 -8.96
N LEU A 156 -25.15 -0.68 -8.52
CA LEU A 156 -25.63 0.69 -8.79
C LEU A 156 -25.55 1.05 -10.28
N ILE A 157 -24.46 0.67 -10.96
CA ILE A 157 -24.33 0.84 -12.41
C ILE A 157 -25.41 0.04 -13.13
N GLY A 158 -25.59 -1.24 -12.79
CA GLY A 158 -26.63 -2.10 -13.35
C GLY A 158 -28.04 -1.53 -13.16
N ALA A 159 -28.34 -1.02 -11.95
CA ALA A 159 -29.59 -0.35 -11.65
C ALA A 159 -29.79 0.90 -12.52
N SER A 160 -28.75 1.72 -12.71
CA SER A 160 -28.80 2.91 -13.55
C SER A 160 -29.05 2.56 -15.02
N VAL A 161 -28.30 1.60 -15.57
CA VAL A 161 -28.44 1.11 -16.95
C VAL A 161 -29.84 0.54 -17.20
N SER A 162 -30.45 -0.13 -16.22
CA SER A 162 -31.80 -0.69 -16.34
C SER A 162 -32.88 0.36 -16.71
N ARG A 163 -32.59 1.66 -16.56
CA ARG A 163 -33.53 2.77 -16.83
C ARG A 163 -33.50 3.28 -18.25
N ILE A 164 -32.51 2.99 -19.00
CA ILE A 164 -32.44 3.34 -20.42
C ILE A 164 -33.52 2.53 -21.15
N ASN A 165 -34.17 3.09 -22.16
CA ASN A 165 -35.29 2.39 -22.84
C ASN A 165 -34.82 1.45 -23.95
N ASN A 166 -33.64 1.69 -24.52
CA ASN A 166 -33.14 0.93 -25.65
C ASN A 166 -32.25 -0.24 -25.18
N ARG A 167 -32.64 -1.49 -25.50
CA ARG A 167 -31.93 -2.70 -25.09
C ARG A 167 -30.53 -2.81 -25.69
N MET A 168 -30.32 -2.38 -26.93
CA MET A 168 -28.99 -2.43 -27.56
C MET A 168 -28.00 -1.54 -26.81
N ILE A 169 -28.48 -0.36 -26.38
CA ILE A 169 -27.67 0.57 -25.60
C ILE A 169 -27.30 -0.03 -24.24
N HIS A 170 -28.21 -0.79 -23.59
CA HIS A 170 -27.90 -1.47 -22.31
C HIS A 170 -26.68 -2.38 -22.45
N TYR A 171 -26.70 -3.27 -23.46
CA TYR A 171 -25.60 -4.22 -23.68
C TYR A 171 -24.32 -3.49 -24.04
N GLY A 172 -24.40 -2.45 -24.88
CA GLY A 172 -23.25 -1.63 -25.24
C GLY A 172 -22.61 -0.95 -24.01
N ILE A 173 -23.43 -0.38 -23.12
CA ILE A 173 -22.92 0.25 -21.89
C ILE A 173 -22.33 -0.79 -20.93
N ILE A 174 -23.01 -1.93 -20.72
CA ILE A 174 -22.50 -2.99 -19.83
C ILE A 174 -21.14 -3.51 -20.32
N LEU A 175 -21.04 -3.80 -21.64
CA LEU A 175 -19.77 -4.22 -22.23
C LEU A 175 -18.70 -3.13 -22.13
N GLY A 176 -19.05 -1.88 -22.43
CA GLY A 176 -18.15 -0.74 -22.31
C GLY A 176 -17.63 -0.56 -20.89
N VAL A 177 -18.51 -0.67 -19.87
CA VAL A 177 -18.12 -0.58 -18.46
C VAL A 177 -17.16 -1.72 -18.08
N ILE A 178 -17.45 -2.97 -18.48
CA ILE A 178 -16.58 -4.11 -18.22
C ILE A 178 -15.20 -3.89 -18.87
N PHE A 179 -15.18 -3.33 -20.08
CA PHE A 179 -13.96 -3.10 -20.82
C PHE A 179 -13.10 -1.98 -20.22
N ILE A 180 -13.73 -0.89 -19.83
CA ILE A 180 -13.04 0.28 -19.25
C ILE A 180 -12.56 0.01 -17.82
N SER A 181 -13.30 -0.75 -17.01
CA SER A 181 -12.96 -1.04 -15.62
C SER A 181 -12.02 -2.23 -15.44
N GLY A 182 -11.56 -2.87 -16.50
CA GLY A 182 -10.65 -4.02 -16.44
C GLY A 182 -9.24 -3.72 -16.94
N SER A 183 -8.36 -4.71 -16.85
CA SER A 183 -6.97 -4.66 -17.34
C SER A 183 -6.83 -4.34 -18.84
N TYR A 184 -7.93 -4.30 -19.58
CA TYR A 184 -7.94 -3.88 -20.99
C TYR A 184 -7.69 -2.37 -21.15
N MET A 185 -8.06 -1.55 -20.16
CA MET A 185 -7.85 -0.10 -20.22
C MET A 185 -6.36 0.23 -20.17
N GLU A 186 -5.60 -0.44 -19.33
CA GLU A 186 -4.14 -0.33 -19.26
C GLU A 186 -3.49 -0.59 -20.65
N LYS A 187 -3.91 -1.68 -21.31
CA LYS A 187 -3.41 -1.99 -22.66
C LYS A 187 -3.74 -0.89 -23.69
N ILE A 188 -4.92 -0.29 -23.59
CA ILE A 188 -5.33 0.81 -24.46
C ILE A 188 -4.49 2.05 -24.19
N VAL A 189 -4.26 2.39 -22.93
CA VAL A 189 -3.45 3.54 -22.52
C VAL A 189 -2.02 3.36 -22.99
N ASN A 190 -1.44 2.17 -22.82
CA ASN A 190 -0.10 1.83 -23.31
C ASN A 190 -0.02 1.97 -24.84
N ILE A 191 -0.97 1.42 -25.60
CA ILE A 191 -1.02 1.57 -27.06
C ILE A 191 -1.13 3.05 -27.47
N LEU A 192 -1.95 3.85 -26.79
CA LEU A 192 -2.09 5.28 -27.08
C LEU A 192 -0.84 6.06 -26.75
N MET A 193 -0.16 5.70 -25.66
CA MET A 193 1.12 6.30 -25.31
C MET A 193 2.18 5.99 -26.34
N ASP A 194 2.30 4.72 -26.75
CA ASP A 194 3.32 4.25 -27.72
C ASP A 194 3.07 4.78 -29.15
N THR A 195 1.79 4.90 -29.57
CA THR A 195 1.46 5.27 -30.95
C THR A 195 1.25 6.77 -31.15
N VAL A 196 0.70 7.46 -30.16
CA VAL A 196 0.27 8.88 -30.27
C VAL A 196 1.03 9.78 -29.30
N GLY A 197 1.79 9.21 -28.34
CA GLY A 197 2.53 9.98 -27.34
C GLY A 197 1.65 10.66 -26.27
N ILE A 198 0.38 10.20 -26.15
CA ILE A 198 -0.56 10.80 -25.17
C ILE A 198 -0.50 10.00 -23.86
N ASN A 199 0.00 10.63 -22.81
CA ASN A 199 0.01 10.04 -21.47
C ASN A 199 -1.38 10.15 -20.82
N LEU A 200 -2.08 9.02 -20.71
CA LEU A 200 -3.41 8.91 -20.08
C LEU A 200 -3.40 8.09 -18.76
N PHE A 201 -2.25 7.81 -18.17
CA PHE A 201 -2.16 7.01 -16.95
C PHE A 201 -3.00 7.59 -15.79
N GLN A 202 -3.03 8.92 -15.63
CA GLN A 202 -3.88 9.54 -14.61
C GLN A 202 -5.39 9.35 -14.88
N PHE A 203 -5.76 9.18 -16.15
CA PHE A 203 -7.14 8.90 -16.53
C PHE A 203 -7.50 7.44 -16.26
N GLU A 204 -6.56 6.54 -16.47
CA GLU A 204 -6.69 5.11 -16.16
C GLU A 204 -6.98 4.88 -14.68
N ASP A 205 -6.28 5.55 -13.78
CA ASP A 205 -6.50 5.48 -12.32
C ASP A 205 -7.97 5.59 -11.92
N TRP A 206 -8.76 6.42 -12.64
CA TRP A 206 -10.19 6.62 -12.33
C TRP A 206 -11.07 5.42 -12.61
N PHE A 207 -10.63 4.52 -13.45
CA PHE A 207 -11.34 3.32 -13.85
C PHE A 207 -10.73 2.06 -13.24
N ASP A 208 -9.54 2.14 -12.71
CA ASP A 208 -8.89 1.05 -11.98
C ASP A 208 -9.50 0.91 -10.58
N ILE A 209 -10.66 0.25 -10.52
CA ILE A 209 -11.45 0.03 -9.29
C ILE A 209 -11.10 -1.28 -8.58
N PHE A 210 -10.27 -2.12 -9.17
CA PHE A 210 -9.88 -3.42 -8.63
C PHE A 210 -8.62 -3.30 -7.76
N PRO A 211 -8.32 -4.34 -6.95
CA PRO A 211 -7.01 -4.41 -6.34
C PRO A 211 -5.95 -4.42 -7.44
N ILE A 212 -4.84 -3.79 -7.15
CA ILE A 212 -3.70 -3.62 -8.06
C ILE A 212 -3.43 -4.93 -8.79
N ASN A 213 -3.02 -4.83 -10.03
CA ASN A 213 -2.80 -5.88 -11.04
C ASN A 213 -2.68 -7.32 -10.54
N LEU A 214 -3.32 -8.21 -11.25
CA LEU A 214 -3.50 -9.63 -10.95
C LEU A 214 -2.18 -10.44 -10.87
N ASP A 215 -1.06 -9.83 -11.21
CA ASP A 215 0.27 -10.44 -11.22
C ASP A 215 1.12 -10.07 -10.01
N PHE A 216 0.53 -9.37 -9.01
CA PHE A 216 1.25 -8.87 -7.85
C PHE A 216 1.39 -9.86 -6.74
N GLU A 217 2.63 -9.97 -6.32
CA GLU A 217 2.99 -10.57 -5.06
C GLU A 217 2.54 -9.68 -3.90
N LEU A 218 2.00 -10.33 -2.90
CA LEU A 218 1.68 -9.75 -1.63
C LEU A 218 2.89 -9.07 -1.01
N ASN A 219 2.74 -7.83 -0.50
CA ASN A 219 3.79 -7.28 0.32
C ASN A 219 3.85 -7.99 1.68
N PRO A 220 4.95 -8.65 2.01
CA PRO A 220 5.03 -9.44 3.23
C PRO A 220 4.89 -8.62 4.51
N ALA A 221 5.13 -7.31 4.50
CA ALA A 221 5.10 -6.47 5.68
C ALA A 221 3.71 -5.89 6.01
N PHE A 222 2.82 -5.77 5.04
CA PHE A 222 1.49 -5.17 5.28
C PHE A 222 0.35 -5.83 4.50
N GLY A 223 0.63 -6.86 3.73
CA GLY A 223 -0.35 -7.55 2.92
C GLY A 223 -0.71 -6.78 1.64
N PHE A 224 -1.97 -6.88 1.24
CA PHE A 224 -2.47 -6.13 0.10
C PHE A 224 -2.67 -4.65 0.44
N SER A 225 -2.22 -3.79 -0.44
CA SER A 225 -2.34 -2.37 -0.26
C SER A 225 -3.80 -1.93 -0.43
N VAL A 226 -4.32 -1.20 0.55
CA VAL A 226 -5.62 -0.53 0.46
C VAL A 226 -5.37 0.97 0.54
N LEU A 227 -5.03 1.53 -0.62
CA LEU A 227 -4.62 2.92 -0.73
C LEU A 227 -5.80 3.89 -0.60
N PRO A 228 -5.61 5.03 0.06
CA PRO A 228 -6.68 6.01 0.24
C PRO A 228 -7.27 6.50 -1.08
N TYR A 229 -6.46 6.67 -2.13
CA TYR A 229 -6.96 7.12 -3.43
C TYR A 229 -7.92 6.12 -4.08
N LYS A 230 -7.66 4.81 -3.97
CA LYS A 230 -8.57 3.75 -4.47
C LYS A 230 -9.92 3.79 -3.76
N ILE A 231 -9.91 3.99 -2.43
CA ILE A 231 -11.15 4.21 -1.67
C ILE A 231 -11.85 5.49 -2.17
N GLY A 232 -11.08 6.56 -2.41
CA GLY A 232 -11.59 7.81 -2.97
C GLY A 232 -12.29 7.60 -4.31
N ILE A 233 -11.66 6.88 -5.24
CA ILE A 233 -12.24 6.56 -6.56
C ILE A 233 -13.54 5.75 -6.42
N LEU A 234 -13.54 4.68 -5.62
CA LEU A 234 -14.74 3.88 -5.39
C LEU A 234 -15.88 4.72 -4.79
N MET A 235 -15.58 5.53 -3.78
CA MET A 235 -16.57 6.41 -3.16
C MET A 235 -17.08 7.50 -4.11
N PHE A 236 -16.22 8.03 -4.99
CA PHE A 236 -16.63 8.96 -6.05
C PHE A 236 -17.68 8.33 -6.97
N TRP A 237 -17.39 7.16 -7.51
CA TRP A 237 -18.30 6.47 -8.43
C TRP A 237 -19.59 6.04 -7.73
N ILE A 238 -19.51 5.48 -6.51
CA ILE A 238 -20.70 5.12 -5.72
C ILE A 238 -21.57 6.35 -5.49
N ALA A 239 -20.98 7.47 -5.06
CA ALA A 239 -21.70 8.71 -4.81
C ALA A 239 -22.35 9.25 -6.10
N LEU A 240 -21.62 9.23 -7.21
CA LEU A 240 -22.13 9.66 -8.53
C LEU A 240 -23.36 8.84 -8.95
N PHE A 241 -23.29 7.51 -8.85
CA PHE A 241 -24.41 6.63 -9.21
C PHE A 241 -25.57 6.73 -8.20
N CYS A 242 -25.30 6.92 -6.91
CA CYS A 242 -26.34 7.21 -5.92
C CYS A 242 -27.08 8.52 -6.23
N GLY A 243 -26.35 9.58 -6.60
CA GLY A 243 -26.91 10.85 -7.06
C GLY A 243 -27.75 10.68 -8.32
N ASN A 244 -27.25 9.95 -9.30
CA ASN A 244 -27.95 9.60 -10.53
C ASN A 244 -29.28 8.87 -10.22
N ILE A 245 -29.24 7.85 -9.38
CA ILE A 245 -30.44 7.12 -8.93
C ILE A 245 -31.43 8.05 -8.24
N ALA A 246 -30.97 8.95 -7.36
CA ALA A 246 -31.86 9.90 -6.68
C ALA A 246 -32.62 10.84 -7.66
N ILE A 247 -31.98 11.23 -8.77
CA ILE A 247 -32.56 12.02 -9.84
C ILE A 247 -33.58 11.18 -10.62
N TRP A 248 -33.17 10.03 -11.12
CA TRP A 248 -33.99 9.18 -12.01
C TRP A 248 -35.23 8.64 -11.31
N PHE A 249 -35.10 8.27 -10.04
CA PHE A 249 -36.24 7.75 -9.28
C PHE A 249 -37.08 8.83 -8.59
N LYS A 250 -36.76 10.11 -8.82
CA LYS A 250 -37.51 11.28 -8.28
C LYS A 250 -37.76 11.14 -6.77
N LEU A 251 -36.71 10.80 -6.00
CA LEU A 251 -36.82 10.63 -4.56
C LEU A 251 -37.35 11.92 -3.89
N LYS A 252 -38.15 11.79 -2.83
CA LYS A 252 -38.79 12.92 -2.13
C LYS A 252 -37.80 14.00 -1.67
N LYS A 253 -36.58 13.61 -1.27
CA LYS A 253 -35.48 14.50 -0.84
C LYS A 253 -34.32 14.50 -1.84
N ARG A 254 -34.59 14.40 -3.14
CA ARG A 254 -33.56 14.29 -4.19
C ARG A 254 -32.48 15.37 -4.10
N GLY A 255 -32.86 16.62 -3.79
CA GLY A 255 -31.90 17.72 -3.63
C GLY A 255 -30.87 17.44 -2.54
N LEU A 256 -31.30 16.94 -1.37
CA LEU A 256 -30.40 16.57 -0.30
C LEU A 256 -29.44 15.44 -0.73
N TYR A 257 -29.95 14.39 -1.40
CA TYR A 257 -29.13 13.28 -1.87
C TYR A 257 -28.12 13.72 -2.93
N ILE A 258 -28.50 14.65 -3.84
CA ILE A 258 -27.58 15.21 -4.83
C ILE A 258 -26.49 16.04 -4.14
N VAL A 259 -26.86 16.88 -3.16
CA VAL A 259 -25.86 17.65 -2.41
C VAL A 259 -24.89 16.74 -1.66
N LEU A 260 -25.41 15.72 -0.96
CA LEU A 260 -24.57 14.74 -0.27
C LEU A 260 -23.64 13.99 -1.23
N ALA A 261 -24.18 13.52 -2.37
CA ALA A 261 -23.37 12.85 -3.40
C ALA A 261 -22.29 13.80 -3.95
N GLY A 262 -22.65 15.05 -4.26
CA GLY A 262 -21.69 16.07 -4.70
C GLY A 262 -20.60 16.35 -3.67
N THR A 263 -20.96 16.44 -2.38
CA THR A 263 -20.00 16.62 -1.29
C THR A 263 -19.02 15.44 -1.21
N VAL A 264 -19.53 14.20 -1.32
CA VAL A 264 -18.67 13.01 -1.32
C VAL A 264 -17.77 12.98 -2.55
N CYS A 265 -18.28 13.32 -3.74
CA CYS A 265 -17.47 13.42 -4.96
C CYS A 265 -16.33 14.43 -4.80
N VAL A 266 -16.63 15.63 -4.27
CA VAL A 266 -15.59 16.66 -4.01
C VAL A 266 -14.58 16.18 -2.99
N ALA A 267 -15.03 15.59 -1.87
CA ALA A 267 -14.13 15.03 -0.86
C ALA A 267 -13.23 13.92 -1.44
N SER A 268 -13.78 13.07 -2.30
CA SER A 268 -13.03 12.00 -2.99
C SER A 268 -11.98 12.56 -3.94
N LEU A 269 -12.27 13.66 -4.64
CA LEU A 269 -11.29 14.37 -5.47
C LEU A 269 -10.13 14.91 -4.62
N PHE A 270 -10.39 15.49 -3.46
CA PHE A 270 -9.35 15.93 -2.54
C PHE A 270 -8.48 14.76 -2.05
N VAL A 271 -9.09 13.62 -1.74
CA VAL A 271 -8.34 12.42 -1.36
C VAL A 271 -7.47 11.96 -2.53
N TYR A 272 -8.00 11.91 -3.75
CA TYR A 272 -7.26 11.49 -4.94
C TYR A 272 -6.07 12.40 -5.26
N THR A 273 -6.24 13.73 -5.14
CA THR A 273 -5.19 14.71 -5.46
C THR A 273 -4.15 14.86 -4.35
N ALA A 274 -4.40 14.34 -3.15
CA ALA A 274 -3.45 14.42 -2.04
C ALA A 274 -2.20 13.57 -2.36
N PRO A 275 -0.99 14.13 -2.42
CA PRO A 275 0.24 13.38 -2.74
C PRO A 275 0.42 12.15 -1.86
N ALA A 276 0.11 12.28 -0.57
CA ALA A 276 0.21 11.19 0.41
C ALA A 276 -0.79 10.05 0.21
N SER A 277 -1.83 10.22 -0.61
CA SER A 277 -2.80 9.16 -0.89
C SER A 277 -2.32 8.18 -1.95
N LYS A 278 -1.39 8.65 -2.79
CA LYS A 278 -0.78 7.93 -3.91
C LYS A 278 0.62 7.41 -3.59
N VAL A 279 0.99 7.37 -2.33
CA VAL A 279 2.23 6.67 -1.93
C VAL A 279 1.98 5.20 -2.22
N GLU A 280 2.27 4.87 -3.45
CA GLU A 280 2.18 3.53 -3.96
C GLU A 280 3.27 2.73 -3.28
N MET A 281 2.83 1.91 -2.37
CA MET A 281 3.55 0.72 -2.00
C MET A 281 3.31 -0.28 -3.12
N ASP A 282 3.57 0.20 -4.35
CA ASP A 282 3.39 -0.60 -5.54
C ASP A 282 4.51 -1.62 -5.54
N ASN A 283 4.13 -2.88 -5.40
CA ASN A 283 5.05 -4.00 -5.52
C ASN A 283 5.36 -4.30 -6.98
N SER A 284 4.80 -3.53 -7.93
CA SER A 284 5.18 -3.74 -9.31
C SER A 284 6.65 -3.38 -9.52
N PRO A 285 7.39 -4.20 -10.24
CA PRO A 285 8.72 -3.82 -10.69
C PRO A 285 8.69 -2.48 -11.43
N GLU A 286 7.54 -2.16 -12.01
CA GLU A 286 7.31 -1.01 -12.88
C GLU A 286 6.95 0.26 -12.10
N GLY A 287 6.25 0.18 -10.95
CA GLY A 287 5.76 1.34 -10.22
C GLY A 287 6.83 2.11 -9.45
N SER A 288 7.35 1.53 -8.37
CA SER A 288 8.29 2.24 -7.50
C SER A 288 9.70 2.31 -8.08
N ALA A 289 10.17 1.24 -8.73
CA ALA A 289 11.48 1.20 -9.37
C ALA A 289 11.53 2.13 -10.59
N MET A 290 10.48 2.15 -11.41
CA MET A 290 10.40 3.00 -12.59
C MET A 290 10.35 4.49 -12.25
N HIS A 291 9.71 4.89 -11.14
CA HIS A 291 9.70 6.29 -10.72
C HIS A 291 11.12 6.81 -10.50
N ASP A 292 11.93 6.08 -9.74
CA ASP A 292 13.31 6.45 -9.47
C ASP A 292 14.19 6.31 -10.71
N MET A 293 14.00 5.25 -11.50
CA MET A 293 14.71 5.07 -12.77
C MET A 293 14.50 6.25 -13.71
N TYR A 294 13.26 6.69 -13.92
CA TYR A 294 12.98 7.86 -14.77
C TYR A 294 13.49 9.17 -14.17
N TYR A 295 13.46 9.28 -12.84
CA TYR A 295 13.96 10.47 -12.19
C TYR A 295 15.49 10.61 -12.33
N TYR A 296 16.23 9.52 -12.17
CA TYR A 296 17.70 9.52 -12.17
C TYR A 296 18.33 9.31 -13.55
N ALA A 297 17.60 8.73 -14.50
CA ALA A 297 18.13 8.45 -15.84
C ALA A 297 18.71 9.69 -16.50
N GLY A 298 19.98 9.63 -16.91
CA GLY A 298 20.69 10.73 -17.54
C GLY A 298 21.12 11.86 -16.61
N ARG A 299 20.96 11.71 -15.29
CA ARG A 299 21.42 12.72 -14.30
C ARG A 299 22.80 12.33 -13.78
N GLU A 300 23.80 13.02 -14.25
CA GLU A 300 25.15 12.91 -13.70
C GLU A 300 25.31 13.82 -12.48
N VAL A 301 25.82 13.25 -11.41
CA VAL A 301 26.12 13.97 -10.16
C VAL A 301 27.60 13.82 -9.84
N LYS A 302 28.26 14.92 -9.59
CA LYS A 302 29.63 14.92 -9.09
C LYS A 302 29.58 14.83 -7.58
N GLU A 303 30.04 13.71 -7.04
CA GLU A 303 30.13 13.51 -5.60
C GLU A 303 31.10 14.53 -4.98
N LYS A 304 30.75 14.97 -3.78
CA LYS A 304 31.55 15.87 -2.96
C LYS A 304 31.53 15.37 -1.51
N GLU A 305 32.66 14.96 -1.02
CA GLU A 305 32.80 14.66 0.41
C GLU A 305 32.56 15.93 1.23
N ALA A 306 31.96 15.77 2.39
CA ALA A 306 31.77 16.88 3.30
C ALA A 306 33.06 17.19 4.06
N ASP A 307 33.30 18.49 4.30
CA ASP A 307 34.39 18.95 5.15
C ASP A 307 34.05 18.84 6.65
N PHE A 308 32.92 18.25 6.98
CA PHE A 308 32.42 18.05 8.35
C PHE A 308 31.78 16.66 8.50
N ARG A 309 31.58 16.24 9.75
CA ARG A 309 30.85 15.01 10.11
C ARG A 309 29.67 15.34 11.00
N ILE A 310 28.68 14.46 10.98
CA ILE A 310 27.56 14.50 11.90
C ILE A 310 27.85 13.51 13.01
N GLU A 311 28.06 14.02 14.22
CA GLU A 311 28.45 13.20 15.37
C GLU A 311 27.24 12.56 16.04
N GLN A 312 26.07 13.20 15.99
CA GLN A 312 24.85 12.73 16.59
C GLN A 312 23.62 13.22 15.82
N TYR A 313 22.63 12.35 15.75
CA TYR A 313 21.28 12.65 15.29
C TYR A 313 20.29 12.52 16.45
N ASP A 314 19.50 13.58 16.71
CA ASP A 314 18.30 13.52 17.54
C ASP A 314 17.09 13.70 16.62
N MET A 315 16.25 12.67 16.51
CA MET A 315 15.17 12.62 15.53
C MET A 315 13.81 12.49 16.19
N ASP A 316 12.86 13.32 15.78
CA ASP A 316 11.43 13.16 16.08
C ASP A 316 10.69 12.89 14.76
N LEU A 317 10.24 11.64 14.60
CA LEU A 317 9.61 11.15 13.37
C LEU A 317 8.12 10.93 13.62
N GLN A 318 7.28 11.63 12.88
CA GLN A 318 5.84 11.43 12.89
C GLN A 318 5.41 10.80 11.57
N ILE A 319 4.89 9.57 11.65
CA ILE A 319 4.48 8.80 10.48
C ILE A 319 2.97 8.63 10.49
N ARG A 320 2.32 9.20 9.49
CA ARG A 320 0.90 9.06 9.19
C ARG A 320 0.73 8.67 7.71
N ASN A 321 0.15 9.54 6.88
CA ASN A 321 0.10 9.32 5.43
C ASN A 321 1.47 9.51 4.75
N GLN A 322 2.36 10.22 5.40
CA GLN A 322 3.74 10.50 4.98
C GLN A 322 4.61 10.67 6.21
N LEU A 323 5.91 10.63 6.00
CA LEU A 323 6.90 10.97 7.02
C LEU A 323 6.92 12.50 7.23
N LYS A 324 6.84 12.93 8.48
CA LYS A 324 7.23 14.27 8.93
C LYS A 324 8.36 14.09 9.92
N SER A 325 9.43 14.81 9.74
CA SER A 325 10.62 14.67 10.54
C SER A 325 11.14 16.01 11.02
N VAL A 326 11.63 16.01 12.24
CA VAL A 326 12.49 17.06 12.78
C VAL A 326 13.77 16.38 13.22
N VAL A 327 14.87 16.69 12.53
CA VAL A 327 16.18 16.10 12.77
C VAL A 327 17.12 17.18 13.27
N LYS A 328 17.70 16.98 14.44
CA LYS A 328 18.80 17.77 14.97
C LYS A 328 20.10 17.02 14.75
N MET A 329 21.09 17.69 14.21
CA MET A 329 22.39 17.15 13.86
C MET A 329 23.49 17.93 14.56
N GLN A 330 24.33 17.25 15.34
CA GLN A 330 25.52 17.86 15.91
C GLN A 330 26.67 17.76 14.91
N LEU A 331 27.25 18.92 14.57
CA LEU A 331 28.27 19.05 13.53
C LEU A 331 29.68 19.11 14.15
N SER A 332 30.62 18.42 13.54
CA SER A 332 32.04 18.42 14.00
C SER A 332 32.76 19.74 13.73
N ASP A 333 32.40 20.48 12.71
CA ASP A 333 32.99 21.79 12.37
C ASP A 333 31.91 22.89 12.31
N PRO A 334 31.82 23.76 13.34
CA PRO A 334 30.82 24.81 13.41
C PRO A 334 31.18 26.08 12.63
N GLU A 335 32.40 26.16 12.07
CA GLU A 335 32.89 27.40 11.46
C GLU A 335 32.78 27.47 9.94
N LEU A 336 32.34 26.38 9.30
CA LEU A 336 32.16 26.32 7.86
C LEU A 336 31.13 27.34 7.38
N GLN A 337 31.39 27.96 6.23
CA GLN A 337 30.50 28.96 5.63
C GLN A 337 29.26 28.34 5.01
N GLN A 338 29.35 27.05 4.62
CA GLN A 338 28.28 26.31 3.98
C GLN A 338 28.39 24.82 4.36
N TYR A 339 27.25 24.23 4.58
CA TYR A 339 27.08 22.80 4.85
C TYR A 339 26.24 22.17 3.74
N ASP A 340 26.81 21.20 3.04
CA ASP A 340 26.14 20.47 1.95
C ASP A 340 25.67 19.11 2.45
N PHE A 341 24.43 18.75 2.08
CA PHE A 341 23.77 17.52 2.52
C PHE A 341 23.07 16.82 1.36
N THR A 342 22.94 15.52 1.52
CA THR A 342 22.10 14.65 0.69
C THR A 342 20.84 14.25 1.46
N LEU A 343 19.67 14.39 0.82
CA LEU A 343 18.38 13.96 1.31
C LEU A 343 17.52 13.57 0.09
N TYR A 344 16.98 12.37 0.07
CA TYR A 344 16.20 11.86 -1.06
C TYR A 344 15.11 12.86 -1.54
N HIS A 345 14.99 13.03 -2.84
CA HIS A 345 14.28 14.15 -3.51
C HIS A 345 12.78 14.31 -3.16
N ASP A 346 12.10 13.23 -2.74
CA ASP A 346 10.69 13.32 -2.34
C ASP A 346 10.49 13.89 -0.93
N TYR A 347 11.56 14.12 -0.19
CA TYR A 347 11.51 14.83 1.10
C TYR A 347 11.75 16.32 0.91
N LYS A 348 10.73 17.13 1.22
CA LYS A 348 10.77 18.59 1.08
C LYS A 348 11.06 19.24 2.42
N ILE A 349 12.12 20.06 2.44
CA ILE A 349 12.54 20.82 3.62
C ILE A 349 11.57 21.98 3.84
N ASN A 350 11.11 22.13 5.07
CA ASN A 350 10.21 23.23 5.46
C ASN A 350 10.99 24.36 6.16
N SER A 351 11.98 24.03 6.99
CA SER A 351 12.80 25.01 7.72
C SER A 351 14.13 24.40 8.16
N VAL A 352 15.13 25.23 8.25
CA VAL A 352 16.44 24.91 8.84
C VAL A 352 16.75 25.95 9.91
N LYS A 353 17.15 25.49 11.11
CA LYS A 353 17.48 26.37 12.24
C LYS A 353 18.81 25.94 12.86
N ASN A 354 19.50 26.89 13.48
CA ASN A 354 20.67 26.61 14.30
C ASN A 354 20.28 26.31 15.76
N GLN A 355 21.25 26.06 16.62
CA GLN A 355 21.08 25.78 18.06
C GLN A 355 20.35 26.90 18.83
N ASP A 356 20.40 28.15 18.34
CA ASP A 356 19.78 29.32 18.95
C ASP A 356 18.34 29.56 18.44
N GLY A 357 17.87 28.73 17.50
CA GLY A 357 16.56 28.84 16.87
C GLY A 357 16.50 29.88 15.73
N GLU A 358 17.63 30.44 15.33
CA GLU A 358 17.73 31.31 14.14
C GLU A 358 17.42 30.50 12.89
N GLU A 359 16.55 31.03 12.01
CA GLU A 359 16.28 30.44 10.71
C GLU A 359 17.44 30.71 9.77
N LEU A 360 18.00 29.65 9.19
CA LEU A 360 19.12 29.72 8.26
C LEU A 360 18.65 29.69 6.82
N GLU A 361 19.37 30.41 5.96
CA GLU A 361 19.15 30.32 4.52
C GLU A 361 19.62 28.97 4.00
N PHE A 362 18.71 28.27 3.30
CA PHE A 362 19.02 27.02 2.65
C PHE A 362 18.51 26.98 1.21
N HIS A 363 19.15 26.18 0.40
CA HIS A 363 18.72 25.90 -0.97
C HIS A 363 18.62 24.41 -1.17
N GLN A 364 17.44 23.94 -1.58
CA GLN A 364 17.19 22.53 -1.89
C GLN A 364 16.95 22.36 -3.40
N GLU A 365 17.76 21.52 -4.02
CA GLU A 365 17.60 21.14 -5.42
C GLU A 365 17.80 19.62 -5.54
N SER A 366 16.79 18.93 -6.09
CA SER A 366 16.85 17.47 -6.26
C SER A 366 17.05 16.76 -4.91
N ASP A 367 18.05 15.89 -4.81
CA ASP A 367 18.45 15.14 -3.61
C ASP A 367 19.38 15.92 -2.69
N TYR A 368 19.68 17.18 -3.00
CA TYR A 368 20.72 17.92 -2.32
C TYR A 368 20.18 19.20 -1.71
N PHE A 369 20.75 19.55 -0.58
CA PHE A 369 20.53 20.89 -0.06
C PHE A 369 21.79 21.44 0.60
N SER A 370 21.94 22.74 0.52
CA SER A 370 23.00 23.49 1.16
C SER A 370 22.43 24.45 2.18
N VAL A 371 23.13 24.63 3.29
CA VAL A 371 22.77 25.55 4.37
C VAL A 371 23.90 26.51 4.56
N LYS A 372 23.61 27.81 4.51
CA LYS A 372 24.60 28.86 4.82
C LYS A 372 24.74 29.01 6.34
N LYS A 373 25.96 29.30 6.77
CA LYS A 373 26.25 29.62 8.17
C LYS A 373 25.41 30.82 8.61
N GLY A 374 24.90 30.77 9.82
CA GLY A 374 24.22 31.87 10.47
C GLY A 374 25.18 32.93 11.02
N THR A 375 24.65 33.80 11.87
CA THR A 375 25.43 34.86 12.51
C THR A 375 26.44 34.34 13.53
N GLN A 376 26.21 33.13 14.08
CA GLN A 376 27.06 32.46 15.06
C GLN A 376 27.60 31.13 14.50
N PRO A 377 28.65 30.55 15.11
CA PRO A 377 29.09 29.18 14.79
C PRO A 377 27.95 28.16 14.90
N THR A 378 27.81 27.33 13.88
CA THR A 378 26.68 26.39 13.76
C THR A 378 27.08 25.02 14.34
N LYS A 379 26.87 24.81 15.64
CA LYS A 379 27.17 23.55 16.31
C LYS A 379 26.09 22.48 16.10
N GLU A 380 24.85 22.93 16.01
CA GLU A 380 23.68 22.07 15.77
C GLU A 380 22.83 22.65 14.64
N LEU A 381 22.39 21.80 13.74
CA LEU A 381 21.38 22.11 12.74
C LEU A 381 20.12 21.32 13.01
N GLN A 382 18.99 22.02 13.07
CA GLN A 382 17.67 21.40 13.09
C GLN A 382 17.02 21.55 11.73
N VAL A 383 16.75 20.43 11.06
CA VAL A 383 16.09 20.37 9.76
C VAL A 383 14.71 19.77 9.92
N ALA A 384 13.68 20.51 9.54
CA ALA A 384 12.31 20.02 9.49
C ALA A 384 11.90 19.76 8.04
N TYR A 385 11.45 18.55 7.74
CA TYR A 385 11.04 18.15 6.40
C TYR A 385 9.87 17.18 6.43
N LYS A 386 9.27 16.95 5.27
CA LYS A 386 8.18 15.99 5.08
C LYS A 386 8.25 15.41 3.67
N GLY A 387 7.72 14.20 3.53
CA GLY A 387 7.63 13.55 2.22
C GLY A 387 7.26 12.09 2.32
N ALA A 388 7.27 11.43 1.18
CA ALA A 388 6.95 10.03 1.06
C ALA A 388 7.75 9.44 -0.09
N ALA A 389 8.76 8.67 0.24
CA ALA A 389 9.51 7.89 -0.75
C ALA A 389 8.68 6.68 -1.22
N LYS A 390 8.82 6.32 -2.48
CA LYS A 390 8.08 5.19 -3.06
C LYS A 390 8.75 3.85 -2.77
N ALA A 391 10.05 3.76 -2.98
CA ALA A 391 10.81 2.54 -2.78
C ALA A 391 10.97 2.16 -1.29
N CYS A 392 11.22 3.16 -0.43
CA CYS A 392 11.43 2.98 1.00
C CYS A 392 10.37 3.77 1.76
N TYR A 393 9.28 3.16 2.05
CA TYR A 393 8.04 3.79 2.47
C TYR A 393 7.91 3.98 3.99
N ALA A 394 7.17 5.02 4.38
CA ALA A 394 6.74 5.26 5.74
C ALA A 394 5.35 5.88 5.76
N ASN A 395 4.33 5.07 6.02
CA ASN A 395 2.94 5.49 6.05
C ASN A 395 2.10 4.68 7.06
N GLN A 396 0.78 4.85 7.06
CA GLN A 396 -0.11 4.14 8.00
C GLN A 396 -0.13 2.62 7.83
N GLN A 397 0.23 2.09 6.68
CA GLN A 397 0.19 0.66 6.40
C GLN A 397 1.43 -0.05 6.94
N GLY A 398 2.61 0.59 6.78
CA GLY A 398 3.87 0.04 7.23
C GLY A 398 5.01 1.05 7.16
N ILE A 399 6.14 0.65 7.68
CA ILE A 399 7.40 1.38 7.63
C ILE A 399 8.46 0.41 7.11
N TYR A 400 9.18 0.82 6.09
CA TYR A 400 10.42 0.23 5.64
C TYR A 400 11.37 1.35 5.25
N LEU A 401 12.19 1.76 6.19
CA LEU A 401 13.23 2.76 6.05
C LEU A 401 14.56 2.11 6.44
N PRO A 402 15.27 1.50 5.48
CA PRO A 402 16.51 0.80 5.75
C PRO A 402 17.67 1.78 5.99
N GLY A 403 18.66 1.37 6.75
CA GLY A 403 19.78 2.22 7.16
C GLY A 403 20.74 2.62 6.05
N ASP A 404 20.63 2.00 4.88
CA ASP A 404 21.36 2.30 3.65
C ASP A 404 20.60 3.26 2.72
N PHE A 405 19.43 3.75 3.12
CA PHE A 405 18.60 4.68 2.35
C PHE A 405 18.59 6.09 2.98
N GLN A 406 18.72 7.11 2.15
CA GLN A 406 18.92 8.50 2.57
C GLN A 406 17.58 9.20 2.86
N TYR A 407 16.83 8.72 3.84
CA TYR A 407 15.57 9.32 4.28
C TYR A 407 15.74 10.40 5.37
N TYR A 408 16.98 10.64 5.81
CA TYR A 408 17.40 11.74 6.68
C TYR A 408 18.66 12.40 6.12
N PRO A 409 18.95 13.68 6.48
CA PRO A 409 20.10 14.39 5.94
C PRO A 409 21.42 13.68 6.23
N ILE A 410 22.23 13.50 5.21
CA ILE A 410 23.58 12.91 5.29
C ILE A 410 24.58 13.95 4.79
N ALA A 411 25.72 14.07 5.46
CA ALA A 411 26.77 15.05 5.11
C ALA A 411 27.38 14.76 3.73
N GLY A 412 27.53 15.80 2.93
CA GLY A 412 28.11 15.75 1.59
C GLY A 412 27.09 15.53 0.46
N ILE A 413 27.61 15.48 -0.75
CA ILE A 413 26.84 15.20 -1.98
C ILE A 413 27.17 13.78 -2.44
N LEU A 414 26.24 12.86 -2.23
CA LEU A 414 26.37 11.47 -2.57
C LEU A 414 25.59 11.12 -3.85
N LYS A 415 26.12 10.27 -4.69
CA LYS A 415 25.43 9.76 -5.88
C LYS A 415 24.39 8.71 -5.44
N LEU A 416 23.10 9.07 -5.40
CA LEU A 416 22.04 8.19 -4.92
C LEU A 416 21.56 7.16 -5.93
N ALA A 417 21.91 7.29 -7.20
CA ALA A 417 21.53 6.35 -8.23
C ALA A 417 22.56 6.27 -9.34
N ASP A 418 22.56 5.17 -10.04
CA ASP A 418 23.32 5.03 -11.28
C ASP A 418 22.65 5.84 -12.40
N SER A 419 23.43 6.71 -13.07
CA SER A 419 22.92 7.56 -14.14
C SER A 419 22.57 6.82 -15.44
N GLU A 420 23.12 5.61 -15.63
CA GLU A 420 22.85 4.83 -16.85
C GLU A 420 21.50 4.12 -16.78
N ASN A 421 21.19 3.51 -15.63
CA ASN A 421 19.99 2.69 -15.45
C ASN A 421 18.99 3.26 -14.42
N GLY A 422 19.34 4.34 -13.72
CA GLY A 422 18.51 4.99 -12.69
C GLY A 422 18.29 4.15 -11.43
N MET A 423 19.00 3.05 -11.26
CA MET A 423 18.89 2.21 -10.07
C MET A 423 19.46 2.92 -8.84
N LEU A 424 18.75 2.85 -7.72
CA LEU A 424 19.20 3.43 -6.46
C LEU A 424 20.49 2.75 -5.99
N ASN A 425 21.49 3.58 -5.74
CA ASN A 425 22.76 3.19 -5.12
C ASN A 425 22.65 3.41 -3.61
N ARG A 426 22.30 2.38 -2.87
CA ARG A 426 22.11 2.44 -1.42
C ARG A 426 23.45 2.31 -0.73
N GLN A 427 23.69 3.17 0.25
CA GLN A 427 24.97 3.22 0.96
C GLN A 427 24.73 3.44 2.45
N PHE A 428 25.44 2.67 3.27
CA PHE A 428 25.54 2.95 4.68
C PHE A 428 26.41 4.20 4.93
N LEU A 429 26.28 4.80 6.10
CA LEU A 429 27.22 5.83 6.56
C LEU A 429 28.62 5.23 6.66
N LYS A 430 29.64 5.99 6.24
CA LYS A 430 31.05 5.57 6.32
C LYS A 430 31.51 5.34 7.77
N GLU A 431 30.93 6.09 8.71
CA GLU A 431 31.30 6.02 10.13
C GLU A 431 30.07 5.77 11.00
N GLU A 432 30.30 5.13 12.14
CA GLU A 432 29.27 5.00 13.15
C GLU A 432 28.89 6.35 13.74
N THR A 433 27.61 6.63 13.76
CA THR A 433 27.03 7.85 14.30
C THR A 433 26.06 7.51 15.44
N LYS A 434 25.95 8.39 16.41
CA LYS A 434 25.00 8.26 17.51
C LYS A 434 23.61 8.69 17.08
N PHE A 435 22.60 7.92 17.49
CA PHE A 435 21.20 8.18 17.22
C PHE A 435 20.39 8.17 18.52
N ASP A 436 19.49 9.17 18.66
CA ASP A 436 18.36 9.19 19.60
C ASP A 436 17.11 9.45 18.77
N VAL A 437 16.21 8.46 18.67
CA VAL A 437 15.12 8.48 17.68
C VAL A 437 13.80 8.16 18.32
N LYS A 438 12.87 9.11 18.26
CA LYS A 438 11.48 8.94 18.69
C LYS A 438 10.57 8.82 17.50
N VAL A 439 9.78 7.75 17.44
CA VAL A 439 8.87 7.46 16.33
C VAL A 439 7.42 7.49 16.82
N GLN A 440 6.67 8.49 16.39
CA GLN A 440 5.24 8.58 16.65
C GLN A 440 4.49 7.76 15.60
N TYR A 441 4.22 6.51 15.94
CA TYR A 441 3.51 5.56 15.09
C TYR A 441 2.51 4.72 15.91
N GLN A 442 1.41 4.33 15.28
CA GLN A 442 0.33 3.61 15.98
C GLN A 442 0.67 2.16 16.36
N ARG A 443 1.62 1.54 15.65
CA ARG A 443 2.05 0.16 15.86
C ARG A 443 3.44 0.11 16.47
N LYS A 444 3.87 -1.10 16.86
CA LYS A 444 5.26 -1.34 17.23
C LYS A 444 6.16 -1.10 16.03
N VAL A 445 7.23 -0.36 16.25
CA VAL A 445 8.34 -0.17 15.31
C VAL A 445 9.49 -1.07 15.74
N PHE A 446 10.20 -1.62 14.78
CA PHE A 446 11.44 -2.38 14.96
C PHE A 446 12.59 -1.54 14.42
N SER A 447 13.76 -1.62 15.05
CA SER A 447 14.94 -0.88 14.64
C SER A 447 16.21 -1.72 14.87
N ASN A 448 17.29 -1.39 14.14
CA ASN A 448 18.62 -1.91 14.42
C ASN A 448 19.19 -1.37 15.75
N LEU A 449 18.65 -0.27 16.26
CA LEU A 449 19.04 0.32 17.54
C LEU A 449 18.33 -0.35 18.73
N LYS A 450 18.81 -0.06 19.93
CA LYS A 450 18.19 -0.54 21.16
C LYS A 450 16.96 0.29 21.51
N GLU A 451 15.83 -0.37 21.74
CA GLU A 451 14.60 0.28 22.22
C GLU A 451 14.78 0.65 23.71
N LYS A 452 14.69 1.95 24.03
CA LYS A 452 14.73 2.50 25.39
C LYS A 452 13.35 2.57 26.01
N GLU A 453 12.38 3.02 25.24
CA GLU A 453 10.96 3.10 25.55
C GLU A 453 10.18 2.77 24.27
N LYS A 454 8.86 2.59 24.37
CA LYS A 454 8.03 2.25 23.20
C LYS A 454 8.30 3.20 22.02
N ASN A 455 8.82 2.64 20.93
CA ASN A 455 9.17 3.36 19.70
C ASN A 455 10.20 4.51 19.92
N HIS A 456 11.02 4.41 20.96
CA HIS A 456 12.15 5.30 21.24
C HIS A 456 13.44 4.49 21.23
N PHE A 457 14.32 4.78 20.29
CA PHE A 457 15.52 4.00 20.01
C PHE A 457 16.78 4.83 20.22
N VAL A 458 17.81 4.22 20.83
CA VAL A 458 19.09 4.87 21.08
C VAL A 458 20.24 3.91 20.78
N GLY A 459 21.33 4.43 20.26
CA GLY A 459 22.53 3.65 19.99
C GLY A 459 23.45 4.27 18.95
N SER A 460 24.52 3.58 18.61
CA SER A 460 25.45 3.96 17.53
C SER A 460 25.36 2.95 16.41
N SER A 461 25.32 3.43 15.19
CA SER A 461 25.24 2.61 13.98
C SER A 461 25.73 3.38 12.76
N ASN A 462 26.04 2.64 11.70
CA ASN A 462 26.35 3.20 10.37
C ASN A 462 25.08 3.46 9.53
N GLY A 463 23.93 3.56 10.16
CA GLY A 463 22.66 3.90 9.53
C GLY A 463 21.49 3.51 10.42
N LEU A 464 20.37 4.19 10.26
CA LEU A 464 19.15 3.94 11.01
C LEU A 464 18.17 3.12 10.19
N THR A 465 17.87 1.90 10.64
CA THR A 465 16.80 1.07 10.07
C THR A 465 15.55 1.14 10.93
N LEU A 466 14.41 1.42 10.30
CA LEU A 466 13.09 1.38 10.92
C LEU A 466 12.16 0.50 10.08
N ALA A 467 11.49 -0.44 10.73
CA ALA A 467 10.53 -1.33 10.10
C ALA A 467 9.27 -1.46 10.96
N ALA A 468 8.09 -1.42 10.35
CA ALA A 468 6.83 -1.67 11.04
C ALA A 468 5.78 -2.19 10.06
N GLY A 469 4.81 -2.87 10.61
CA GLY A 469 3.75 -3.54 9.85
C GLY A 469 3.52 -4.92 10.44
N MET A 470 3.34 -5.89 9.58
CA MET A 470 3.27 -7.29 9.96
C MET A 470 4.69 -7.89 10.04
N MET A 471 5.49 -7.31 10.91
CA MET A 471 6.89 -7.64 11.12
C MET A 471 7.10 -8.29 12.48
N LYS A 472 8.14 -9.09 12.59
CA LYS A 472 8.62 -9.72 13.82
C LYS A 472 10.11 -9.49 14.00
N GLU A 473 10.56 -9.72 15.22
CA GLU A 473 11.97 -9.75 15.60
C GLU A 473 12.25 -11.05 16.36
N THR A 474 13.36 -11.69 16.03
CA THR A 474 13.94 -12.80 16.79
C THR A 474 15.43 -12.56 16.96
N GLY A 475 16.03 -13.10 18.01
CA GLY A 475 17.44 -12.91 18.29
C GLY A 475 18.00 -13.95 19.25
N ASP A 476 19.32 -14.02 19.35
CA ASP A 476 20.09 -14.90 20.23
C ASP A 476 20.71 -14.18 21.45
N GLY A 477 20.38 -12.89 21.62
CA GLY A 477 20.92 -12.01 22.63
C GLY A 477 22.08 -11.14 22.14
N ASN A 478 22.82 -11.57 21.10
CA ASN A 478 23.86 -10.79 20.44
C ASN A 478 23.38 -10.23 19.11
N ASN A 479 22.84 -11.09 18.25
CA ASN A 479 22.35 -10.71 16.94
C ASN A 479 20.83 -10.81 16.89
N LYS A 480 20.20 -10.06 15.99
CA LYS A 480 18.76 -10.11 15.80
C LYS A 480 18.38 -10.05 14.33
N ILE A 481 17.20 -10.59 14.02
CA ILE A 481 16.60 -10.58 12.69
C ILE A 481 15.26 -9.89 12.78
N ILE A 482 15.02 -8.90 11.91
CA ILE A 482 13.73 -8.26 11.67
C ILE A 482 13.18 -8.80 10.36
N TYR A 483 12.01 -9.41 10.38
CA TYR A 483 11.47 -10.11 9.22
C TYR A 483 9.95 -9.96 9.12
N PRO A 484 9.38 -10.04 7.89
CA PRO A 484 7.94 -10.06 7.68
C PRO A 484 7.31 -11.35 8.21
N THR A 485 6.15 -11.23 8.81
CA THR A 485 5.44 -12.40 9.37
C THR A 485 4.76 -13.27 8.33
N TYR A 486 4.64 -12.79 7.09
CA TYR A 486 4.00 -13.50 5.98
C TYR A 486 4.91 -14.42 5.19
N GLU A 487 6.19 -14.33 5.41
CA GLU A 487 7.08 -15.28 4.77
C GLU A 487 6.85 -16.67 5.34
N SER A 488 6.66 -17.61 4.44
CA SER A 488 6.46 -19.04 4.73
C SER A 488 7.73 -19.74 5.22
N MET A 489 8.64 -18.98 5.85
CA MET A 489 9.88 -19.55 6.35
C MET A 489 9.70 -20.11 7.74
N GLU A 490 10.15 -21.33 7.88
CA GLU A 490 10.18 -22.00 9.17
C GLU A 490 11.16 -21.27 10.12
N LEU A 491 10.81 -21.18 11.39
CA LEU A 491 11.64 -20.55 12.44
C LEU A 491 13.09 -21.05 12.44
N LYS A 492 13.31 -22.31 12.03
CA LYS A 492 14.67 -22.88 11.90
C LYS A 492 15.57 -22.11 10.93
N HIS A 493 15.04 -21.49 9.89
CA HIS A 493 15.83 -20.71 8.91
C HIS A 493 16.39 -19.44 9.55
N TYR A 494 15.57 -18.76 10.36
CA TYR A 494 16.04 -17.58 11.10
C TYR A 494 17.06 -17.96 12.17
N GLN A 495 16.88 -19.09 12.84
CA GLN A 495 17.85 -19.63 13.80
C GLN A 495 19.19 -19.97 13.14
N ASN A 496 19.16 -20.55 11.93
CA ASN A 496 20.38 -20.80 11.17
C ASN A 496 21.06 -19.51 10.73
N THR A 497 20.31 -18.49 10.33
CA THR A 497 20.88 -17.18 10.01
C THR A 497 21.61 -16.59 11.20
N LEU A 498 21.01 -16.62 12.40
CA LEU A 498 21.66 -16.16 13.64
C LEU A 498 22.94 -16.95 13.93
N ARG A 499 22.90 -18.28 13.76
CA ARG A 499 24.08 -19.14 13.92
C ARG A 499 25.21 -18.75 12.95
N LEU A 500 24.90 -18.56 11.66
CA LEU A 500 25.88 -18.17 10.65
C LEU A 500 26.48 -16.80 10.94
N LEU A 501 25.68 -15.83 11.40
CA LEU A 501 26.19 -14.52 11.82
C LEU A 501 27.20 -14.67 12.97
N ALA A 502 26.85 -15.45 14.01
CA ALA A 502 27.74 -15.68 15.15
C ALA A 502 29.03 -16.41 14.76
N GLU A 503 28.93 -17.46 13.93
CA GLU A 503 30.10 -18.24 13.43
C GLU A 503 31.06 -17.40 12.57
N ASN A 504 30.54 -16.38 11.87
CA ASN A 504 31.34 -15.43 11.07
C ASN A 504 31.73 -14.17 11.84
N GLY A 505 31.58 -14.17 13.17
CA GLY A 505 32.09 -13.12 14.06
C GLY A 505 31.30 -11.83 14.07
N TYR A 506 30.02 -11.85 13.65
CA TYR A 506 29.11 -10.73 13.81
C TYR A 506 28.61 -10.65 15.24
N GLN A 507 28.69 -9.44 15.82
CA GLN A 507 28.20 -9.15 17.16
C GLN A 507 27.38 -7.86 17.15
N ASN A 508 26.25 -7.87 17.85
CA ASN A 508 25.27 -6.78 17.86
C ASN A 508 24.79 -6.40 16.45
N CYS A 509 24.76 -7.39 15.55
CA CYS A 509 24.31 -7.19 14.18
C CYS A 509 22.79 -7.37 14.06
N THR A 510 22.16 -6.49 13.30
CA THR A 510 20.76 -6.59 12.92
C THR A 510 20.63 -7.00 11.46
N PHE A 511 20.06 -8.17 11.23
CA PHE A 511 19.68 -8.62 9.90
C PHE A 511 18.24 -8.19 9.62
N THR A 512 18.04 -7.40 8.58
CA THR A 512 16.69 -6.96 8.17
C THR A 512 16.32 -7.60 6.85
N VAL A 513 15.25 -8.39 6.87
CA VAL A 513 14.66 -8.96 5.65
C VAL A 513 13.84 -7.88 4.95
N VAL A 514 14.16 -7.62 3.71
CA VAL A 514 13.45 -6.62 2.90
C VAL A 514 12.04 -7.13 2.62
N PRO A 515 11.01 -6.36 2.96
CA PRO A 515 9.63 -6.83 2.80
C PRO A 515 9.10 -6.76 1.36
N ASN A 516 9.96 -6.45 0.39
CA ASN A 516 9.56 -6.35 -1.01
C ASN A 516 10.63 -6.97 -1.91
N MET A 517 10.29 -8.07 -2.58
CA MET A 517 11.21 -8.77 -3.48
C MET A 517 11.42 -8.06 -4.83
N ASN A 518 10.58 -7.11 -5.19
CA ASN A 518 10.52 -6.52 -6.53
C ASN A 518 11.41 -5.29 -6.73
N GLN A 519 12.35 -5.02 -5.84
CA GLN A 519 13.31 -3.91 -6.02
C GLN A 519 14.51 -4.29 -6.90
N GLY A 520 14.24 -4.89 -8.07
CA GLY A 520 15.26 -5.01 -9.12
C GLY A 520 16.42 -5.97 -8.83
N GLY A 521 16.15 -7.11 -8.20
CA GLY A 521 17.15 -8.17 -8.02
C GLY A 521 17.40 -8.55 -6.57
N THR A 522 18.09 -9.67 -6.40
CA THR A 522 18.59 -10.10 -5.09
C THR A 522 19.75 -9.20 -4.69
N PHE A 523 19.49 -8.17 -3.89
CA PHE A 523 20.57 -7.41 -3.29
C PHE A 523 20.76 -7.78 -1.82
N THR A 524 21.99 -7.76 -1.39
CA THR A 524 22.35 -7.88 0.01
C THR A 524 23.39 -6.82 0.30
N HIS A 525 23.07 -5.93 1.23
CA HIS A 525 24.01 -4.94 1.72
C HIS A 525 24.50 -5.36 3.09
N VAL A 526 25.79 -5.46 3.25
CA VAL A 526 26.44 -5.95 4.46
C VAL A 526 27.28 -4.84 5.07
N SER A 527 27.12 -4.65 6.36
CA SER A 527 28.03 -3.87 7.20
C SER A 527 28.31 -4.62 8.51
N GLU A 528 29.21 -4.14 9.34
CA GLU A 528 29.52 -4.80 10.61
C GLU A 528 28.32 -4.96 11.53
N LYS A 529 27.39 -3.99 11.55
CA LYS A 529 26.26 -3.95 12.47
C LYS A 529 24.90 -4.15 11.82
N GLN A 530 24.84 -4.10 10.51
CA GLN A 530 23.59 -4.26 9.78
C GLN A 530 23.77 -5.08 8.51
N ILE A 531 22.81 -5.93 8.26
CA ILE A 531 22.66 -6.63 6.99
C ILE A 531 21.24 -6.40 6.51
N ILE A 532 21.09 -5.93 5.29
CA ILE A 532 19.80 -5.72 4.63
C ILE A 532 19.76 -6.63 3.42
N SER A 533 18.83 -7.58 3.39
CA SER A 533 18.75 -8.57 2.33
C SER A 533 17.32 -8.88 1.94
N VAL A 534 17.10 -9.08 0.66
CA VAL A 534 15.79 -9.50 0.10
C VAL A 534 15.45 -10.93 0.55
N VAL A 535 16.45 -11.75 0.79
CA VAL A 535 16.27 -13.16 1.11
C VAL A 535 16.95 -13.46 2.44
N PRO A 536 16.23 -14.03 3.42
CA PRO A 536 16.89 -14.62 4.57
C PRO A 536 17.79 -15.75 4.08
N PHE A 537 18.84 -16.04 4.82
CA PHE A 537 19.82 -17.07 4.44
C PHE A 537 19.11 -18.41 4.20
N PHE A 538 18.90 -18.75 2.93
CA PHE A 538 18.27 -20.01 2.57
C PHE A 538 19.18 -21.17 2.87
N VAL A 539 18.58 -22.15 3.47
CA VAL A 539 19.19 -23.37 3.89
C VAL A 539 19.17 -24.39 2.77
N GLY A 540 20.19 -24.38 1.98
CA GLY A 540 20.60 -25.54 1.20
C GLY A 540 22.12 -25.59 1.24
N LYS A 541 22.73 -26.75 1.40
CA LYS A 541 24.19 -26.92 1.53
C LYS A 541 25.04 -26.23 0.43
N GLY A 542 24.43 -25.81 -0.68
CA GLY A 542 25.07 -25.04 -1.74
C GLY A 542 25.07 -23.52 -1.49
N PHE A 543 24.01 -22.97 -0.88
CA PHE A 543 23.85 -21.53 -0.64
C PHE A 543 24.60 -21.02 0.59
N GLU A 544 24.87 -21.86 1.59
CA GLU A 544 25.63 -21.46 2.78
C GLU A 544 27.02 -20.94 2.43
N ARG A 545 27.66 -21.49 1.41
CA ARG A 545 29.00 -21.07 1.00
C ARG A 545 28.97 -19.67 0.38
N ASP A 546 28.03 -19.42 -0.51
CA ASP A 546 27.88 -18.12 -1.19
C ASP A 546 27.56 -17.00 -0.18
N TRP A 547 26.75 -17.30 0.84
CA TRP A 547 26.45 -16.39 1.93
C TRP A 547 27.65 -16.10 2.83
N ILE A 548 28.43 -17.12 3.16
CA ILE A 548 29.65 -16.95 3.95
C ILE A 548 30.65 -16.07 3.20
N ASP A 549 30.77 -16.26 1.89
CA ASP A 549 31.70 -15.46 1.07
C ASP A 549 31.19 -13.99 0.97
N MET A 550 29.90 -13.76 0.85
CA MET A 550 29.31 -12.41 0.89
C MET A 550 29.49 -11.73 2.26
N LEU A 551 29.30 -12.47 3.37
CA LEU A 551 29.53 -11.95 4.71
C LEU A 551 30.99 -11.56 4.94
N LYS A 552 31.94 -12.30 4.38
CA LYS A 552 33.35 -11.97 4.45
C LYS A 552 33.71 -10.76 3.61
N ALA A 553 33.24 -10.72 2.36
CA ALA A 553 33.45 -9.58 1.46
C ALA A 553 32.92 -8.28 2.06
N GLY A 554 31.71 -8.30 2.63
CA GLY A 554 31.11 -7.13 3.26
C GLY A 554 31.82 -6.64 4.53
N LYS A 555 32.66 -7.47 5.17
CA LYS A 555 33.56 -7.05 6.25
C LYS A 555 34.84 -6.40 5.74
N ASP A 556 35.31 -6.84 4.59
CA ASP A 556 36.54 -6.33 3.99
C ASP A 556 36.33 -4.98 3.27
N GLU A 557 35.07 -4.66 2.92
CA GLU A 557 34.66 -3.38 2.31
C GLU A 557 34.23 -2.32 3.35
N ALA A 558 34.00 -2.71 4.62
CA ALA A 558 33.59 -1.81 5.71
C ALA A 558 34.80 -1.32 6.49
#